data_fd69d902e01d5489bc9064b799161c72
#
_entry.id   fd69d902e01d5489bc9064b799161c72
#
_cell.length_a   1.000
_cell.length_b   1.000
_cell.length_c   1.000
_cell.angle_alpha   90.00
_cell.angle_beta   90.00
_cell.angle_gamma   90.00
#
_symmetry.space_group_name_H-M   'P 1'
#
loop_
_entity.id
_entity.type
_entity.pdbx_description
1 polymer ?
#
loop_
_entity_poly.entity_id
_entity_poly.type
_entity_poly.pdbx_seq_one_letter_code
_entity_poly.pdbx_strand_id
1 'polypeptide(L)'
;MPSFEHCDSKDTFKDFCLWEYSPLCNVEGKIRSINLLQQSFNTSNANSEKALRLCHKIRRELGANQTVWGVKFANGKISWELYFYDYNRLERKASLERIIEIIKPEISCPLHFDNDKPYFMFSIDLTEQTINEASNLDEVNIYIGNPSNAVSSGISYTLNNQGLKLGNLYYFFDRQEHWDDIVGKVACSAHINLSHLALKSLLWPELTDCQTIVVANKKNNDGLYFSRINIDQLIQFLNKCHYPQAIIEHAEKNRDQLDHMLYDVGIDYVMEDGNINILKSAYYGFF
;
A
#
# COMPACT_ATOMS: atom_id res chain seq x y z
N MET A 1 20.10 13.81 -14.17
CA MET A 1 19.11 13.49 -13.12
C MET A 1 17.82 13.19 -13.83
N PRO A 2 17.08 12.13 -13.50
CA PRO A 2 15.75 11.95 -14.06
C PRO A 2 14.92 13.19 -13.67
N SER A 3 14.17 13.72 -14.65
CA SER A 3 13.27 14.86 -14.40
C SER A 3 12.12 14.38 -13.52
N PHE A 4 11.74 15.18 -12.50
CA PHE A 4 10.53 14.92 -11.72
C PHE A 4 9.29 14.92 -12.61
N GLU A 5 8.37 14.04 -12.31
CA GLU A 5 7.03 14.08 -12.88
C GLU A 5 6.17 15.06 -12.08
N HIS A 6 5.74 16.13 -12.75
CA HIS A 6 4.94 17.19 -12.13
C HIS A 6 3.45 16.95 -12.28
N CYS A 7 2.69 17.51 -11.34
CA CYS A 7 1.24 17.55 -11.42
C CYS A 7 0.79 18.46 -12.57
N ASP A 8 -0.27 18.04 -13.25
CA ASP A 8 -0.99 18.84 -14.24
C ASP A 8 -2.18 19.55 -13.53
N SER A 9 -2.58 20.71 -14.03
CA SER A 9 -3.79 21.41 -13.58
C SER A 9 -5.07 20.58 -13.73
N LYS A 10 -5.03 19.52 -14.54
CA LYS A 10 -6.11 18.56 -14.75
C LYS A 10 -6.07 17.38 -13.76
N ASP A 11 -5.00 17.26 -12.98
CA ASP A 11 -4.92 16.22 -11.95
C ASP A 11 -5.96 16.50 -10.88
N THR A 12 -6.97 15.68 -10.83
CA THR A 12 -8.13 15.92 -9.97
C THR A 12 -7.98 15.30 -8.58
N PHE A 13 -7.06 14.36 -8.40
CA PHE A 13 -6.89 13.55 -7.16
C PHE A 13 -8.19 12.96 -6.60
N LYS A 14 -9.29 13.07 -7.37
CA LYS A 14 -10.60 12.55 -6.99
C LYS A 14 -10.71 11.03 -7.17
N ASP A 15 -9.81 10.46 -7.94
CA ASP A 15 -9.84 9.06 -8.32
C ASP A 15 -8.93 8.20 -7.44
N PHE A 16 -8.66 8.66 -6.22
CA PHE A 16 -7.91 7.87 -5.26
C PHE A 16 -8.68 6.61 -4.87
N CYS A 17 -7.96 5.49 -4.88
CA CYS A 17 -8.54 4.16 -5.04
C CYS A 17 -9.50 3.70 -3.93
N LEU A 18 -9.34 4.12 -2.69
CA LEU A 18 -10.26 3.74 -1.60
C LEU A 18 -11.30 4.81 -1.33
N TRP A 19 -10.86 6.06 -1.32
CA TRP A 19 -11.69 7.22 -1.00
C TRP A 19 -11.20 8.43 -1.77
N GLU A 20 -12.09 9.08 -2.45
CA GLU A 20 -11.78 10.36 -3.07
C GLU A 20 -11.46 11.42 -2.00
N TYR A 21 -10.48 12.27 -2.27
CA TYR A 21 -10.19 13.44 -1.45
C TYR A 21 -9.74 14.63 -2.31
N SER A 22 -9.95 15.83 -1.80
CA SER A 22 -9.42 17.03 -2.42
C SER A 22 -7.96 17.24 -1.97
N PRO A 23 -7.08 17.70 -2.86
CA PRO A 23 -5.72 18.09 -2.48
C PRO A 23 -5.72 19.08 -1.30
N LEU A 24 -4.74 18.94 -0.40
CA LEU A 24 -4.64 19.79 0.78
C LEU A 24 -4.26 21.25 0.43
N CYS A 25 -3.65 21.47 -0.73
CA CYS A 25 -3.27 22.79 -1.25
C CYS A 25 -3.25 22.80 -2.78
N ASN A 26 -2.92 23.94 -3.38
CA ASN A 26 -2.79 24.06 -4.84
C ASN A 26 -1.74 23.09 -5.38
N VAL A 27 -2.11 22.36 -6.45
CA VAL A 27 -1.28 21.33 -7.08
C VAL A 27 -0.34 21.87 -8.16
N GLU A 28 -0.50 23.11 -8.57
CA GLU A 28 0.32 23.70 -9.63
C GLU A 28 1.81 23.73 -9.25
N GLY A 29 2.65 23.16 -10.11
CA GLY A 29 4.09 23.04 -9.88
C GLY A 29 4.52 21.99 -8.87
N LYS A 30 3.59 21.30 -8.23
CA LYS A 30 3.89 20.17 -7.32
C LYS A 30 4.34 18.94 -8.09
N ILE A 31 4.92 17.98 -7.39
CA ILE A 31 5.35 16.71 -7.99
C ILE A 31 4.41 15.57 -7.59
N ARG A 32 4.23 14.61 -8.49
CA ARG A 32 3.38 13.43 -8.27
C ARG A 32 4.03 12.43 -7.31
N SER A 33 3.23 11.66 -6.61
CA SER A 33 3.69 10.62 -5.68
C SER A 33 4.56 9.54 -6.33
N ILE A 34 4.43 9.32 -7.64
CA ILE A 34 5.30 8.38 -8.39
C ILE A 34 6.79 8.71 -8.24
N ASN A 35 7.16 9.96 -7.92
CA ASN A 35 8.55 10.33 -7.67
C ASN A 35 9.10 9.69 -6.39
N LEU A 36 8.26 9.42 -5.39
CA LEU A 36 8.63 8.65 -4.19
C LEU A 36 8.85 7.16 -4.56
N LEU A 37 7.98 6.61 -5.41
CA LEU A 37 8.14 5.25 -5.92
C LEU A 37 9.43 5.13 -6.73
N GLN A 38 9.71 6.07 -7.65
CA GLN A 38 10.94 6.11 -8.42
C GLN A 38 12.18 6.16 -7.53
N GLN A 39 12.15 6.98 -6.47
CA GLN A 39 13.26 7.04 -5.53
C GLN A 39 13.50 5.70 -4.84
N SER A 40 12.45 4.94 -4.53
CA SER A 40 12.61 3.61 -3.94
C SER A 40 13.27 2.62 -4.90
N PHE A 41 12.95 2.67 -6.20
CA PHE A 41 13.66 1.87 -7.22
C PHE A 41 15.14 2.27 -7.31
N ASN A 42 15.43 3.58 -7.33
CA ASN A 42 16.82 4.07 -7.41
C ASN A 42 17.66 3.73 -6.17
N THR A 43 17.02 3.50 -5.04
CA THR A 43 17.68 3.17 -3.76
C THR A 43 17.91 1.66 -3.62
N SER A 44 17.22 0.84 -4.41
CA SER A 44 17.34 -0.61 -4.44
C SER A 44 18.30 -1.07 -5.54
N ASN A 45 18.48 -2.41 -5.67
CA ASN A 45 19.20 -3.02 -6.79
C ASN A 45 18.28 -3.36 -7.98
N ALA A 46 17.03 -2.91 -7.98
CA ALA A 46 16.12 -3.11 -9.10
C ALA A 46 16.53 -2.23 -10.31
N ASN A 47 16.28 -2.74 -11.50
CA ASN A 47 16.39 -1.93 -12.72
C ASN A 47 15.29 -0.88 -12.74
N SER A 48 15.59 0.33 -12.28
CA SER A 48 14.60 1.39 -12.10
C SER A 48 13.97 1.84 -13.43
N GLU A 49 14.69 1.81 -14.54
CA GLU A 49 14.12 2.13 -15.85
C GLU A 49 13.07 1.10 -16.27
N LYS A 50 13.35 -0.20 -16.06
CA LYS A 50 12.40 -1.26 -16.37
C LYS A 50 11.16 -1.17 -15.48
N ALA A 51 11.35 -0.92 -14.18
CA ALA A 51 10.26 -0.74 -13.22
C ALA A 51 9.36 0.46 -13.58
N LEU A 52 9.96 1.60 -13.90
CA LEU A 52 9.20 2.79 -14.32
C LEU A 52 8.48 2.60 -15.64
N ARG A 53 9.11 1.95 -16.64
CA ARG A 53 8.41 1.61 -17.89
C ARG A 53 7.18 0.75 -17.63
N LEU A 54 7.26 -0.21 -16.70
CA LEU A 54 6.12 -1.03 -16.30
C LEU A 54 5.00 -0.17 -15.70
N CYS A 55 5.33 0.71 -14.74
CA CYS A 55 4.37 1.63 -14.12
C CYS A 55 3.71 2.54 -15.17
N HIS A 56 4.49 3.12 -16.06
CA HIS A 56 3.96 3.98 -17.13
C HIS A 56 3.08 3.21 -18.12
N LYS A 57 3.41 1.94 -18.42
CA LYS A 57 2.59 1.08 -19.26
C LYS A 57 1.23 0.82 -18.61
N ILE A 58 1.21 0.45 -17.33
CA ILE A 58 0.00 0.24 -16.55
C ILE A 58 -0.85 1.52 -16.53
N ARG A 59 -0.26 2.67 -16.20
CA ARG A 59 -0.97 3.95 -16.15
C ARG A 59 -1.56 4.35 -17.50
N ARG A 60 -0.86 4.10 -18.60
CA ARG A 60 -1.38 4.39 -19.94
C ARG A 60 -2.63 3.57 -20.26
N GLU A 61 -2.67 2.31 -19.83
CA GLU A 61 -3.75 1.39 -20.14
C GLU A 61 -4.97 1.53 -19.19
N LEU A 62 -4.74 1.91 -17.94
CA LEU A 62 -5.80 2.05 -16.94
C LEU A 62 -6.26 3.50 -16.74
N GLY A 63 -5.40 4.46 -17.02
CA GLY A 63 -5.60 5.87 -16.71
C GLY A 63 -4.78 6.34 -15.50
N ALA A 64 -4.62 7.66 -15.38
CA ALA A 64 -3.97 8.28 -14.24
C ALA A 64 -4.78 8.06 -12.96
N ASN A 65 -4.10 7.93 -11.84
CA ASN A 65 -4.66 7.76 -10.49
C ASN A 65 -5.50 6.48 -10.29
N GLN A 66 -5.33 5.47 -11.16
CA GLN A 66 -6.07 4.21 -11.10
C GLN A 66 -5.30 3.05 -10.45
N THR A 67 -4.03 3.25 -10.13
CA THR A 67 -3.17 2.23 -9.53
C THR A 67 -2.56 2.77 -8.25
N VAL A 68 -2.75 2.05 -7.14
CA VAL A 68 -2.03 2.31 -5.91
C VAL A 68 -0.74 1.51 -5.93
N TRP A 69 0.34 2.13 -5.54
CA TRP A 69 1.61 1.47 -5.31
C TRP A 69 1.96 1.49 -3.82
N GLY A 70 2.63 0.44 -3.36
CA GLY A 70 3.21 0.34 -2.03
C GLY A 70 4.71 0.08 -2.13
N VAL A 71 5.49 0.73 -1.28
CA VAL A 71 6.91 0.44 -1.07
C VAL A 71 7.04 -0.23 0.28
N LYS A 72 7.43 -1.50 0.27
CA LYS A 72 7.59 -2.34 1.47
C LYS A 72 9.04 -2.39 1.89
N PHE A 73 9.29 -2.33 3.19
CA PHE A 73 10.61 -2.48 3.77
C PHE A 73 10.59 -3.54 4.87
N ALA A 74 11.38 -4.57 4.70
CA ALA A 74 11.50 -5.68 5.63
C ALA A 74 12.92 -6.27 5.59
N ASN A 75 13.51 -6.53 6.75
CA ASN A 75 14.85 -7.12 6.85
C ASN A 75 15.93 -6.41 6.01
N GLY A 76 15.88 -5.08 5.96
CA GLY A 76 16.82 -4.26 5.18
C GLY A 76 16.62 -4.30 3.67
N LYS A 77 15.53 -4.90 3.16
CA LYS A 77 15.23 -5.02 1.74
C LYS A 77 13.96 -4.25 1.36
N ILE A 78 14.00 -3.62 0.18
CA ILE A 78 12.86 -2.97 -0.45
C ILE A 78 12.18 -3.97 -1.39
N SER A 79 10.85 -3.94 -1.41
CA SER A 79 10.01 -4.59 -2.41
C SER A 79 8.77 -3.73 -2.65
N TRP A 80 8.00 -4.05 -3.68
CA TRP A 80 6.88 -3.22 -4.09
C TRP A 80 5.62 -4.05 -4.22
N GLU A 81 4.49 -3.37 -4.19
CA GLU A 81 3.19 -3.96 -4.41
C GLU A 81 2.34 -2.98 -5.23
N LEU A 82 1.66 -3.48 -6.24
CA LEU A 82 0.74 -2.70 -7.06
C LEU A 82 -0.68 -3.22 -6.84
N TYR A 83 -1.60 -2.30 -6.51
CA TYR A 83 -3.00 -2.60 -6.22
C TYR A 83 -3.90 -2.09 -7.33
N PHE A 84 -4.85 -2.92 -7.71
CA PHE A 84 -5.80 -2.68 -8.77
C PHE A 84 -7.20 -2.83 -8.21
N TYR A 85 -8.00 -1.76 -8.31
CA TYR A 85 -9.33 -1.68 -7.73
C TYR A 85 -10.41 -1.86 -8.76
N ASP A 86 -11.46 -2.58 -8.41
CA ASP A 86 -12.66 -2.79 -9.19
C ASP A 86 -13.89 -2.51 -8.31
N TYR A 87 -14.14 -1.25 -8.05
CA TYR A 87 -15.17 -0.81 -7.10
C TYR A 87 -16.57 -1.30 -7.46
N ASN A 88 -16.88 -1.31 -8.74
CA ASN A 88 -18.19 -1.76 -9.20
C ASN A 88 -18.30 -3.27 -9.32
N ARG A 89 -17.21 -3.99 -8.99
CA ARG A 89 -17.12 -5.46 -8.93
C ARG A 89 -17.48 -6.20 -10.22
N LEU A 90 -18.15 -5.55 -11.17
CA LEU A 90 -18.65 -6.12 -12.40
C LEU A 90 -18.08 -5.46 -13.66
N GLU A 91 -17.50 -4.27 -13.55
CA GLU A 91 -16.96 -3.58 -14.73
C GLU A 91 -15.65 -4.17 -15.21
N ARG A 92 -14.87 -4.77 -14.33
CA ARG A 92 -13.59 -5.44 -14.62
C ARG A 92 -12.64 -4.58 -15.48
N LYS A 93 -12.65 -3.25 -15.29
CA LYS A 93 -11.73 -2.34 -15.99
C LYS A 93 -10.27 -2.67 -15.68
N ALA A 94 -10.01 -3.04 -14.43
CA ALA A 94 -8.71 -3.50 -13.96
C ALA A 94 -8.80 -4.99 -13.54
N SER A 95 -9.25 -5.88 -14.44
CA SER A 95 -9.30 -7.31 -14.15
C SER A 95 -7.89 -7.91 -14.07
N LEU A 96 -7.75 -8.99 -13.31
CA LEU A 96 -6.47 -9.70 -13.21
C LEU A 96 -5.94 -10.12 -14.58
N GLU A 97 -6.78 -10.66 -15.46
CA GLU A 97 -6.40 -11.03 -16.83
C GLU A 97 -5.85 -9.84 -17.62
N ARG A 98 -6.55 -8.70 -17.57
CA ARG A 98 -6.10 -7.49 -18.26
C ARG A 98 -4.76 -7.01 -17.74
N ILE A 99 -4.54 -7.03 -16.42
CA ILE A 99 -3.25 -6.63 -15.84
C ILE A 99 -2.15 -7.60 -16.24
N ILE A 100 -2.41 -8.91 -16.24
CA ILE A 100 -1.45 -9.90 -16.72
C ILE A 100 -1.07 -9.64 -18.19
N GLU A 101 -2.02 -9.29 -19.04
CA GLU A 101 -1.72 -8.92 -20.43
C GLU A 101 -0.89 -7.64 -20.54
N ILE A 102 -1.22 -6.63 -19.73
CA ILE A 102 -0.48 -5.36 -19.71
C ILE A 102 0.98 -5.60 -19.29
N ILE A 103 1.24 -6.40 -18.26
CA ILE A 103 2.59 -6.58 -17.73
C ILE A 103 3.46 -7.52 -18.59
N LYS A 104 2.86 -8.30 -19.50
CA LYS A 104 3.64 -9.05 -20.51
C LYS A 104 4.34 -8.09 -21.49
N PRO A 105 5.49 -8.41 -22.02
CA PRO A 105 6.33 -9.59 -21.79
C PRO A 105 7.28 -9.43 -20.58
N GLU A 106 7.22 -8.31 -19.85
CA GLU A 106 8.18 -7.99 -18.79
C GLU A 106 8.10 -8.97 -17.62
N ILE A 107 6.85 -9.40 -17.29
CA ILE A 107 6.55 -10.34 -16.20
C ILE A 107 5.53 -11.33 -16.72
N SER A 108 5.82 -12.62 -16.63
CA SER A 108 4.86 -13.67 -16.95
C SER A 108 4.06 -14.08 -15.72
N CYS A 109 2.81 -14.53 -15.92
CA CYS A 109 1.96 -15.04 -14.86
C CYS A 109 1.24 -16.30 -15.36
N PRO A 110 1.58 -17.48 -14.82
CA PRO A 110 0.95 -18.75 -15.21
C PRO A 110 -0.35 -19.02 -14.45
N LEU A 111 -0.81 -18.12 -13.59
CA LEU A 111 -1.97 -18.34 -12.74
C LEU A 111 -3.27 -18.24 -13.54
N HIS A 112 -4.19 -19.15 -13.26
CA HIS A 112 -5.55 -19.10 -13.75
C HIS A 112 -6.48 -18.57 -12.66
N PHE A 113 -7.32 -17.64 -13.01
CA PHE A 113 -8.28 -17.04 -12.11
C PHE A 113 -9.68 -17.04 -12.72
N ASP A 114 -10.67 -17.40 -11.89
CA ASP A 114 -12.07 -17.31 -12.24
C ASP A 114 -12.56 -15.87 -12.03
N ASN A 115 -12.87 -15.16 -13.11
CA ASN A 115 -13.33 -13.78 -13.07
C ASN A 115 -14.73 -13.61 -12.43
N ASP A 116 -15.48 -14.69 -12.25
CA ASP A 116 -16.80 -14.64 -11.62
C ASP A 116 -16.73 -14.44 -10.10
N LYS A 117 -15.54 -14.51 -9.52
CA LYS A 117 -15.36 -14.25 -8.08
C LYS A 117 -15.50 -12.78 -7.73
N PRO A 118 -16.24 -12.46 -6.65
CA PRO A 118 -16.59 -11.08 -6.31
C PRO A 118 -15.44 -10.35 -5.56
N TYR A 119 -14.26 -10.23 -6.16
CA TYR A 119 -13.21 -9.39 -5.58
C TYR A 119 -13.46 -7.91 -5.92
N PHE A 120 -13.08 -7.01 -5.01
CA PHE A 120 -13.09 -5.57 -5.25
C PHE A 120 -11.71 -5.01 -5.52
N MET A 121 -10.68 -5.78 -5.23
CA MET A 121 -9.28 -5.39 -5.39
C MET A 121 -8.41 -6.64 -5.50
N PHE A 122 -7.29 -6.52 -6.18
CA PHE A 122 -6.19 -7.48 -6.11
C PHE A 122 -4.86 -6.73 -6.11
N SER A 123 -3.79 -7.40 -5.70
CA SER A 123 -2.44 -6.85 -5.76
C SER A 123 -1.44 -7.85 -6.30
N ILE A 124 -0.39 -7.32 -6.91
CA ILE A 124 0.78 -8.08 -7.35
C ILE A 124 2.01 -7.59 -6.60
N ASP A 125 2.81 -8.53 -6.12
CA ASP A 125 4.08 -8.26 -5.48
C ASP A 125 5.22 -8.21 -6.49
N LEU A 126 6.07 -7.19 -6.39
CA LEU A 126 7.26 -7.02 -7.19
C LEU A 126 8.51 -7.02 -6.28
N THR A 127 9.51 -7.79 -6.67
CA THR A 127 10.82 -7.84 -6.01
C THR A 127 11.91 -7.36 -6.97
N GLU A 128 13.10 -7.10 -6.45
CA GLU A 128 14.27 -6.85 -7.29
C GLU A 128 14.45 -7.96 -8.33
N GLN A 129 14.28 -9.22 -7.93
CA GLN A 129 14.38 -10.37 -8.82
C GLN A 129 13.31 -10.35 -9.91
N THR A 130 12.04 -10.12 -9.55
CA THR A 130 10.94 -10.06 -10.52
C THR A 130 11.19 -8.99 -11.59
N ILE A 131 11.71 -7.85 -11.17
CA ILE A 131 12.01 -6.74 -12.08
C ILE A 131 13.21 -7.05 -12.96
N ASN A 132 14.31 -7.56 -12.37
CA ASN A 132 15.58 -7.73 -13.08
C ASN A 132 15.56 -8.93 -14.03
N GLU A 133 15.02 -10.07 -13.59
CA GLU A 133 15.14 -11.36 -14.26
C GLU A 133 13.92 -11.77 -15.08
N ALA A 134 12.88 -10.93 -15.12
CA ALA A 134 11.59 -11.27 -15.76
C ALA A 134 11.02 -12.62 -15.26
N SER A 135 11.11 -12.84 -13.95
CA SER A 135 10.61 -14.05 -13.31
C SER A 135 9.07 -14.10 -13.34
N ASN A 136 8.52 -15.28 -13.07
CA ASN A 136 7.08 -15.47 -13.02
C ASN A 136 6.47 -14.77 -11.79
N LEU A 137 5.26 -14.28 -11.97
CA LEU A 137 4.37 -13.93 -10.89
C LEU A 137 3.63 -15.19 -10.45
N ASP A 138 4.10 -15.84 -9.38
CA ASP A 138 3.58 -17.12 -8.91
C ASP A 138 2.45 -16.97 -7.88
N GLU A 139 2.25 -15.76 -7.37
CA GLU A 139 1.21 -15.43 -6.40
C GLU A 139 0.56 -14.07 -6.70
N VAL A 140 -0.74 -13.98 -6.43
CA VAL A 140 -1.53 -12.75 -6.50
C VAL A 140 -2.41 -12.69 -5.26
N ASN A 141 -2.49 -11.52 -4.62
CA ASN A 141 -3.40 -11.31 -3.50
C ASN A 141 -4.74 -10.78 -4.01
N ILE A 142 -5.82 -11.39 -3.56
CA ILE A 142 -7.20 -11.07 -3.96
C ILE A 142 -7.97 -10.65 -2.71
N TYR A 143 -8.76 -9.58 -2.82
CA TYR A 143 -9.48 -9.00 -1.69
C TYR A 143 -10.98 -9.00 -1.93
N ILE A 144 -11.70 -9.59 -1.00
CA ILE A 144 -13.17 -9.65 -0.98
C ILE A 144 -13.65 -8.77 0.16
N GLY A 145 -14.46 -7.77 -0.18
CA GLY A 145 -15.01 -6.84 0.81
C GLY A 145 -16.29 -7.36 1.45
N ASN A 146 -16.49 -6.97 2.68
CA ASN A 146 -17.72 -7.16 3.43
C ASN A 146 -18.16 -5.80 4.01
N PRO A 147 -18.82 -4.94 3.21
CA PRO A 147 -19.28 -3.64 3.67
C PRO A 147 -20.33 -3.80 4.76
N SER A 148 -20.22 -2.98 5.80
CA SER A 148 -21.13 -2.96 6.94
C SER A 148 -21.47 -1.51 7.30
N ASN A 149 -22.63 -1.32 7.92
CA ASN A 149 -23.05 -0.02 8.44
C ASN A 149 -22.28 0.37 9.72
N ALA A 150 -21.74 -0.61 10.45
CA ALA A 150 -20.99 -0.36 11.69
C ALA A 150 -19.48 -0.34 11.40
N VAL A 151 -18.92 -1.46 10.94
CA VAL A 151 -17.49 -1.58 10.60
C VAL A 151 -17.35 -2.31 9.29
N SER A 152 -16.68 -1.69 8.32
CA SER A 152 -16.33 -2.35 7.07
C SER A 152 -15.20 -3.34 7.30
N SER A 153 -15.24 -4.47 6.63
CA SER A 153 -14.22 -5.50 6.70
C SER A 153 -13.86 -6.04 5.32
N GLY A 154 -12.71 -6.68 5.24
CA GLY A 154 -12.25 -7.34 4.02
C GLY A 154 -11.44 -8.59 4.36
N ILE A 155 -11.41 -9.51 3.42
CA ILE A 155 -10.65 -10.75 3.52
C ILE A 155 -9.71 -10.81 2.33
N SER A 156 -8.42 -11.04 2.56
CA SER A 156 -7.51 -11.37 1.48
C SER A 156 -7.33 -12.86 1.32
N TYR A 157 -7.13 -13.26 0.09
CA TYR A 157 -6.72 -14.61 -0.30
C TYR A 157 -5.47 -14.51 -1.16
N THR A 158 -4.54 -15.41 -0.96
CA THR A 158 -3.42 -15.59 -1.89
C THR A 158 -3.81 -16.65 -2.91
N LEU A 159 -3.81 -16.26 -4.18
CA LEU A 159 -3.95 -17.17 -5.32
C LEU A 159 -2.57 -17.62 -5.77
N ASN A 160 -2.35 -18.91 -5.85
CA ASN A 160 -1.17 -19.53 -6.43
C ASN A 160 -1.55 -20.82 -7.19
N ASN A 161 -0.57 -21.59 -7.67
CA ASN A 161 -0.79 -22.85 -8.40
C ASN A 161 -1.53 -23.93 -7.60
N GLN A 162 -1.62 -23.78 -6.27
CA GLN A 162 -2.39 -24.69 -5.41
C GLN A 162 -3.84 -24.22 -5.19
N GLY A 163 -4.20 -23.07 -5.76
CA GLY A 163 -5.51 -22.44 -5.60
C GLY A 163 -5.53 -21.28 -4.62
N LEU A 164 -6.71 -20.95 -4.10
CA LEU A 164 -6.94 -19.85 -3.17
C LEU A 164 -6.69 -20.30 -1.73
N LYS A 165 -5.83 -19.56 -1.04
CA LYS A 165 -5.54 -19.75 0.37
C LYS A 165 -5.94 -18.51 1.16
N LEU A 166 -6.65 -18.69 2.27
CA LEU A 166 -6.99 -17.58 3.17
C LEU A 166 -5.71 -16.89 3.64
N GLY A 167 -5.67 -15.58 3.43
CA GLY A 167 -4.60 -14.70 3.87
C GLY A 167 -4.97 -14.00 5.18
N ASN A 168 -5.50 -12.79 5.08
CA ASN A 168 -5.69 -11.90 6.21
C ASN A 168 -7.15 -11.44 6.34
N LEU A 169 -7.52 -11.04 7.57
CA LEU A 169 -8.79 -10.35 7.86
C LEU A 169 -8.48 -8.89 8.15
N TYR A 170 -9.20 -7.99 7.51
CA TYR A 170 -9.04 -6.55 7.66
C TYR A 170 -10.31 -5.92 8.23
N TYR A 171 -10.14 -4.96 9.14
CA TYR A 171 -11.20 -4.18 9.76
C TYR A 171 -10.88 -2.70 9.58
N PHE A 172 -11.79 -1.96 8.96
CA PHE A 172 -11.62 -0.55 8.61
C PHE A 172 -12.42 0.30 9.58
N PHE A 173 -11.76 1.17 10.31
CA PHE A 173 -12.36 2.00 11.33
C PHE A 173 -12.18 3.47 10.98
N ASP A 174 -13.25 4.26 11.06
CA ASP A 174 -13.11 5.70 11.16
C ASP A 174 -12.41 6.03 12.49
N ARG A 175 -11.35 6.83 12.42
CA ARG A 175 -10.51 7.10 13.59
C ARG A 175 -11.24 7.92 14.65
N GLN A 176 -12.14 8.82 14.24
CA GLN A 176 -12.85 9.70 15.17
C GLN A 176 -14.05 9.01 15.82
N GLU A 177 -14.78 8.21 15.04
CA GLU A 177 -16.02 7.58 15.48
C GLU A 177 -15.80 6.26 16.23
N HIS A 178 -14.71 5.52 15.92
CA HIS A 178 -14.52 4.14 16.36
C HIS A 178 -13.25 3.92 17.22
N TRP A 179 -12.80 4.94 17.96
CA TRP A 179 -11.55 4.83 18.70
C TRP A 179 -11.51 3.66 19.70
N ASP A 180 -12.59 3.45 20.45
CA ASP A 180 -12.67 2.36 21.43
C ASP A 180 -12.71 0.99 20.75
N ASP A 181 -13.35 0.89 19.58
CA ASP A 181 -13.35 -0.33 18.76
C ASP A 181 -11.96 -0.62 18.18
N ILE A 182 -11.22 0.40 17.75
CA ILE A 182 -9.81 0.26 17.31
C ILE A 182 -8.97 -0.31 18.45
N VAL A 183 -9.04 0.30 19.63
CA VAL A 183 -8.32 -0.14 20.82
C VAL A 183 -8.71 -1.58 21.17
N GLY A 184 -10.01 -1.87 21.21
CA GLY A 184 -10.54 -3.21 21.48
C GLY A 184 -10.07 -4.24 20.43
N LYS A 185 -10.03 -3.84 19.15
CA LYS A 185 -9.60 -4.74 18.07
C LYS A 185 -8.09 -5.02 18.08
N VAL A 186 -7.27 -4.01 18.33
CA VAL A 186 -5.82 -4.18 18.55
C VAL A 186 -5.57 -5.08 19.76
N ALA A 187 -6.37 -4.91 20.80
CA ALA A 187 -6.30 -5.73 22.01
C ALA A 187 -6.68 -7.21 21.78
N CYS A 188 -7.57 -7.50 20.82
CA CYS A 188 -7.98 -8.86 20.45
C CYS A 188 -7.00 -9.52 19.49
N SER A 189 -5.74 -9.62 19.87
CA SER A 189 -4.69 -10.22 19.06
C SER A 189 -4.18 -11.52 19.68
N ALA A 190 -3.88 -12.52 18.86
CA ALA A 190 -3.16 -13.72 19.28
C ALA A 190 -1.64 -13.49 19.39
N HIS A 191 -1.15 -12.35 18.92
CA HIS A 191 0.27 -12.03 18.81
C HIS A 191 0.73 -10.95 19.80
N ILE A 192 -0.14 -10.50 20.70
CA ILE A 192 0.14 -9.46 21.68
C ILE A 192 -0.28 -9.94 23.08
N ASN A 193 0.55 -9.64 24.07
CA ASN A 193 0.18 -9.75 25.47
C ASN A 193 -0.03 -8.33 26.03
N LEU A 194 -1.29 -7.94 26.20
CA LEU A 194 -1.67 -6.60 26.65
C LEU A 194 -1.22 -6.25 28.06
N SER A 195 -0.98 -7.24 28.93
CA SER A 195 -0.50 -6.98 30.30
C SER A 195 0.88 -6.30 30.33
N HIS A 196 1.58 -6.30 29.19
CA HIS A 196 2.92 -5.74 29.02
C HIS A 196 3.01 -4.64 27.95
N LEU A 197 1.91 -4.32 27.25
CA LEU A 197 1.92 -3.38 26.12
C LEU A 197 1.32 -2.02 26.50
N ALA A 198 2.10 -0.96 26.28
CA ALA A 198 1.53 0.37 26.14
C ALA A 198 0.96 0.55 24.72
N LEU A 199 -0.35 0.79 24.57
CA LEU A 199 -1.01 0.96 23.26
C LEU A 199 -0.32 1.99 22.34
N LYS A 200 0.28 3.04 22.92
CA LYS A 200 1.07 4.03 22.17
C LYS A 200 2.32 3.45 21.46
N SER A 201 2.72 2.23 21.79
CA SER A 201 3.80 1.54 21.07
C SER A 201 3.35 1.00 19.71
N LEU A 202 2.03 0.94 19.47
CA LEU A 202 1.41 0.54 18.21
C LEU A 202 0.62 1.68 17.59
N LEU A 203 -0.29 2.27 18.33
CA LEU A 203 -1.07 3.44 17.93
C LEU A 203 -0.20 4.69 18.16
N TRP A 204 0.72 4.95 17.25
CA TRP A 204 1.68 6.03 17.35
C TRP A 204 0.98 7.39 17.36
N PRO A 205 1.15 8.21 18.41
CA PRO A 205 0.44 9.49 18.52
C PRO A 205 0.61 10.39 17.29
N GLU A 206 1.79 10.38 16.69
CA GLU A 206 2.13 11.15 15.49
C GLU A 206 1.35 10.74 14.25
N LEU A 207 0.81 9.52 14.19
CA LEU A 207 0.04 8.98 13.06
C LEU A 207 -1.46 8.90 13.32
N THR A 208 -1.88 9.04 14.57
CA THR A 208 -3.31 8.91 14.91
C THR A 208 -4.17 10.10 14.48
N ASP A 209 -3.56 11.20 14.01
CA ASP A 209 -4.25 12.23 13.25
C ASP A 209 -4.33 11.82 11.77
N CYS A 210 -5.14 10.80 11.53
CA CYS A 210 -5.43 10.22 10.23
C CYS A 210 -6.94 10.01 10.09
N GLN A 211 -7.44 9.68 8.93
CA GLN A 211 -8.87 9.45 8.73
C GLN A 211 -9.30 8.04 9.13
N THR A 212 -8.56 7.04 8.67
CA THR A 212 -8.93 5.63 8.85
C THR A 212 -7.77 4.86 9.46
N ILE A 213 -8.09 3.99 10.42
CA ILE A 213 -7.15 3.00 10.94
C ILE A 213 -7.66 1.62 10.51
N VAL A 214 -6.77 0.83 9.90
CA VAL A 214 -7.08 -0.54 9.52
C VAL A 214 -6.31 -1.50 10.40
N VAL A 215 -7.02 -2.40 11.07
CA VAL A 215 -6.43 -3.48 11.85
C VAL A 215 -6.52 -4.77 11.02
N ALA A 216 -5.39 -5.42 10.78
CA ALA A 216 -5.32 -6.68 10.07
C ALA A 216 -4.92 -7.82 11.00
N ASN A 217 -5.74 -8.85 11.07
CA ASN A 217 -5.35 -10.09 11.72
C ASN A 217 -4.81 -11.06 10.67
N LYS A 218 -3.62 -11.55 10.90
CA LYS A 218 -2.88 -12.44 10.02
C LYS A 218 -2.53 -13.73 10.74
N LYS A 219 -2.08 -14.72 10.01
CA LYS A 219 -1.78 -16.04 10.57
C LYS A 219 -0.65 -16.01 11.61
N ASN A 220 0.43 -15.27 11.32
CA ASN A 220 1.66 -15.31 12.12
C ASN A 220 2.03 -13.96 12.75
N ASN A 221 1.27 -12.91 12.49
CA ASN A 221 1.49 -11.54 12.97
C ASN A 221 0.21 -10.73 12.81
N ASP A 222 0.19 -9.52 13.31
CA ASP A 222 -0.85 -8.56 13.00
C ASP A 222 -0.33 -7.41 12.15
N GLY A 223 -1.24 -6.62 11.59
CA GLY A 223 -0.93 -5.41 10.85
C GLY A 223 -1.75 -4.23 11.34
N LEU A 224 -1.17 -3.06 11.26
CA LEU A 224 -1.83 -1.81 11.57
C LEU A 224 -1.51 -0.79 10.47
N TYR A 225 -2.54 -0.16 9.92
CA TYR A 225 -2.39 0.80 8.84
C TYR A 225 -3.08 2.11 9.21
N PHE A 226 -2.42 3.22 8.85
CA PHE A 226 -2.92 4.57 9.03
C PHE A 226 -3.13 5.18 7.65
N SER A 227 -4.38 5.53 7.34
CA SER A 227 -4.77 6.03 6.02
C SER A 227 -5.02 7.52 6.06
N ARG A 228 -4.58 8.21 5.02
CA ARG A 228 -4.68 9.66 4.85
C ARG A 228 -3.88 10.45 5.88
N ILE A 229 -2.63 10.11 6.01
CA ILE A 229 -1.64 10.93 6.71
C ILE A 229 -1.01 11.95 5.75
N ASN A 230 -0.52 13.06 6.27
CA ASN A 230 0.18 14.08 5.48
C ASN A 230 1.66 13.73 5.27
N ILE A 231 2.37 14.56 4.50
CA ILE A 231 3.80 14.34 4.19
C ILE A 231 4.70 14.40 5.43
N ASP A 232 4.39 15.21 6.44
CA ASP A 232 5.18 15.30 7.67
C ASP A 232 5.07 14.01 8.48
N GLN A 233 3.87 13.48 8.57
CA GLN A 233 3.62 12.19 9.21
C GLN A 233 4.29 11.04 8.44
N LEU A 234 4.29 11.10 7.10
CA LEU A 234 5.03 10.12 6.28
C LEU A 234 6.53 10.18 6.57
N ILE A 235 7.13 11.37 6.62
CA ILE A 235 8.57 11.54 6.94
C ILE A 235 8.87 10.97 8.33
N GLN A 236 8.03 11.25 9.33
CA GLN A 236 8.19 10.68 10.67
C GLN A 236 8.11 9.14 10.66
N PHE A 237 7.16 8.59 9.89
CA PHE A 237 7.02 7.14 9.73
C PHE A 237 8.27 6.52 9.09
N LEU A 238 8.79 7.09 8.01
CA LEU A 238 10.00 6.62 7.32
C LEU A 238 11.21 6.59 8.26
N ASN A 239 11.39 7.67 9.05
CA ASN A 239 12.45 7.75 10.06
C ASN A 239 12.28 6.67 11.14
N LYS A 240 11.09 6.53 11.70
CA LYS A 240 10.79 5.58 12.78
C LYS A 240 10.92 4.12 12.35
N CYS A 241 10.61 3.81 11.09
CA CYS A 241 10.79 2.49 10.48
C CYS A 241 12.17 2.26 9.88
N HIS A 242 13.10 3.20 10.06
CA HIS A 242 14.50 3.09 9.61
C HIS A 242 14.63 2.80 8.10
N TYR A 243 13.82 3.47 7.29
CA TYR A 243 13.97 3.38 5.83
C TYR A 243 15.35 3.84 5.38
N PRO A 244 15.84 3.40 4.21
CA PRO A 244 17.11 3.89 3.66
C PRO A 244 17.15 5.42 3.60
N GLN A 245 18.26 5.97 4.05
CA GLN A 245 18.44 7.44 4.20
C GLN A 245 18.12 8.21 2.91
N ALA A 246 18.46 7.66 1.75
CA ALA A 246 18.16 8.28 0.46
C ALA A 246 16.64 8.46 0.18
N ILE A 247 15.77 7.61 0.74
CA ILE A 247 14.32 7.75 0.63
C ILE A 247 13.83 8.84 1.57
N ILE A 248 14.34 8.87 2.81
CA ILE A 248 13.99 9.88 3.82
C ILE A 248 14.38 11.27 3.32
N GLU A 249 15.64 11.46 2.92
CA GLU A 249 16.15 12.74 2.39
C GLU A 249 15.39 13.21 1.15
N HIS A 250 14.97 12.27 0.28
CA HIS A 250 14.16 12.63 -0.88
C HIS A 250 12.79 13.18 -0.47
N ALA A 251 12.12 12.54 0.49
CA ALA A 251 10.84 13.02 1.01
C ALA A 251 10.99 14.37 1.72
N GLU A 252 12.01 14.53 2.58
CA GLU A 252 12.29 15.77 3.29
C GLU A 252 12.61 16.94 2.33
N LYS A 253 13.49 16.72 1.36
CA LYS A 253 13.89 17.73 0.37
C LYS A 253 12.73 18.21 -0.50
N ASN A 254 11.80 17.32 -0.80
CA ASN A 254 10.67 17.62 -1.67
C ASN A 254 9.35 17.81 -0.88
N ARG A 255 9.45 18.01 0.44
CA ARG A 255 8.30 18.12 1.34
C ARG A 255 7.23 19.10 0.83
N ASP A 256 7.64 20.34 0.51
CA ASP A 256 6.73 21.39 0.05
C ASP A 256 6.16 21.12 -1.37
N GLN A 257 6.73 20.18 -2.08
CA GLN A 257 6.22 19.73 -3.39
C GLN A 257 5.30 18.53 -3.30
N LEU A 258 5.26 17.84 -2.14
CA LEU A 258 4.48 16.64 -1.86
C LEU A 258 3.35 16.89 -0.85
N ASP A 259 3.21 18.09 -0.31
CA ASP A 259 2.29 18.46 0.78
C ASP A 259 0.81 18.56 0.37
N HIS A 260 0.53 18.48 -0.93
CA HIS A 260 -0.83 18.50 -1.47
C HIS A 260 -1.53 17.14 -1.40
N MET A 261 -0.77 16.05 -1.19
CA MET A 261 -1.27 14.68 -1.18
C MET A 261 -1.39 14.12 0.23
N LEU A 262 -2.26 13.12 0.35
CA LEU A 262 -2.35 12.24 1.50
C LEU A 262 -1.76 10.87 1.16
N TYR A 263 -1.23 10.21 2.17
CA TYR A 263 -0.52 8.93 2.06
C TYR A 263 -1.13 7.92 3.01
N ASP A 264 -0.90 6.64 2.72
CA ASP A 264 -1.18 5.56 3.63
C ASP A 264 0.13 4.93 4.07
N VAL A 265 0.18 4.46 5.32
CA VAL A 265 1.32 3.71 5.84
C VAL A 265 0.84 2.52 6.65
N GLY A 266 1.67 1.50 6.77
CA GLY A 266 1.33 0.32 7.56
C GLY A 266 2.55 -0.39 8.12
N ILE A 267 2.32 -1.09 9.24
CA ILE A 267 3.29 -1.97 9.85
C ILE A 267 2.70 -3.36 10.05
N ASP A 268 3.52 -4.38 9.86
CA ASP A 268 3.27 -5.74 10.33
C ASP A 268 4.15 -5.99 11.55
N TYR A 269 3.56 -6.54 12.60
CA TYR A 269 4.25 -6.64 13.90
C TYR A 269 3.86 -7.90 14.66
N VAL A 270 4.75 -8.27 15.57
CA VAL A 270 4.52 -9.25 16.65
C VAL A 270 5.04 -8.69 17.96
N MET A 271 4.64 -9.28 19.09
CA MET A 271 5.27 -9.00 20.37
C MET A 271 6.24 -10.14 20.69
N GLU A 272 7.50 -9.79 20.97
CA GLU A 272 8.54 -10.70 21.40
C GLU A 272 9.18 -10.13 22.69
N ASP A 273 9.27 -10.93 23.72
CA ASP A 273 9.86 -10.55 25.02
C ASP A 273 9.31 -9.23 25.61
N GLY A 274 8.00 -8.99 25.41
CA GLY A 274 7.31 -7.80 25.90
C GLY A 274 7.51 -6.53 25.05
N ASN A 275 8.22 -6.62 23.94
CA ASN A 275 8.47 -5.51 23.02
C ASN A 275 7.78 -5.74 21.67
N ILE A 276 7.37 -4.65 21.03
CA ILE A 276 6.87 -4.71 19.65
C ILE A 276 8.06 -4.84 18.69
N ASN A 277 8.05 -5.91 17.93
CA ASN A 277 8.96 -6.14 16.82
C ASN A 277 8.22 -5.87 15.50
N ILE A 278 8.68 -4.88 14.74
CA ILE A 278 8.16 -4.55 13.41
C ILE A 278 8.83 -5.46 12.40
N LEU A 279 8.06 -6.36 11.81
CA LEU A 279 8.52 -7.33 10.82
C LEU A 279 8.62 -6.71 9.43
N LYS A 280 7.69 -5.80 9.11
CA LYS A 280 7.58 -5.14 7.82
C LYS A 280 6.90 -3.79 8.01
N SER A 281 7.32 -2.81 7.26
CA SER A 281 6.62 -1.54 7.10
C SER A 281 6.36 -1.27 5.62
N ALA A 282 5.36 -0.43 5.33
CA ALA A 282 5.04 -0.02 3.97
C ALA A 282 4.47 1.40 3.94
N TYR A 283 4.75 2.14 2.86
CA TYR A 283 4.07 3.38 2.55
C TYR A 283 3.50 3.32 1.14
N TYR A 284 2.40 4.04 0.91
CA TYR A 284 1.59 3.92 -0.29
C TYR A 284 1.30 5.28 -0.91
N GLY A 285 1.18 5.27 -2.22
CA GLY A 285 0.72 6.37 -3.04
C GLY A 285 0.05 5.82 -4.30
N PHE A 286 -0.12 6.65 -5.33
CA PHE A 286 -0.82 6.25 -6.55
C PHE A 286 -0.18 6.87 -7.80
N PHE A 287 -0.44 6.30 -8.98
CA PHE A 287 -0.01 6.85 -10.27
C PHE A 287 -1.01 6.65 -11.40
#